data_2592a522db3d23d1953506e5341a3970
#
_entry.id   2592a522db3d23d1953506e5341a3970
#
_cell.length_a   1.000
_cell.length_b   1.000
_cell.length_c   1.000
_cell.angle_alpha   90.00
_cell.angle_beta   90.00
_cell.angle_gamma   90.00
#
_symmetry.space_group_name_H-M   'P 1'
#
loop_
_entity.id
_entity.type
_entity.pdbx_description
1 polymer ?
#
loop_
_entity_poly.entity_id
_entity_poly.type
_entity_poly.pdbx_seq_one_letter_code
_entity_poly.pdbx_strand_id
1 'polypeptide(L)'
;MFALASIPANTTVAGFGGRVVDGKELGELGEAVRIHALQIDDDLFLASTPPFDPADYVNHSCDPNCGIVGSVLLVTMRAVDAGEELCFDYAMTDSDDYDMFECSCRTDRCRGVVTGDDWKRPELCERYAGWYSTYLERRIR
;
A
#
# COMPACT_ATOMS: atom_id res chain seq x y z
N MET A 1 5.31 10.84 1.41
CA MET A 1 4.46 11.94 0.84
C MET A 1 3.79 12.69 1.99
N PHE A 2 3.68 14.04 1.92
CA PHE A 2 3.08 14.85 3.00
C PHE A 2 1.99 15.77 2.46
N ALA A 3 0.92 15.96 3.24
CA ALA A 3 -0.17 16.86 2.90
C ALA A 3 0.29 18.33 3.01
N LEU A 4 0.15 19.11 1.95
CA LEU A 4 0.48 20.55 1.94
C LEU A 4 -0.64 21.42 2.51
N ALA A 5 -1.86 20.89 2.54
CA ALA A 5 -3.06 21.51 3.09
C ALA A 5 -3.95 20.43 3.68
N SER A 6 -4.95 20.82 4.46
CA SER A 6 -5.93 19.84 4.99
C SER A 6 -6.69 19.16 3.84
N ILE A 7 -6.85 17.84 3.92
CA ILE A 7 -7.49 17.00 2.91
C ILE A 7 -8.71 16.35 3.56
N PRO A 8 -9.92 16.50 2.99
CA PRO A 8 -11.11 15.78 3.49
C PRO A 8 -10.97 14.26 3.39
N ALA A 9 -11.74 13.52 4.20
CA ALA A 9 -11.90 12.07 4.02
C ALA A 9 -12.48 11.75 2.62
N ASN A 10 -12.22 10.54 2.13
CA ASN A 10 -12.67 10.03 0.83
C ASN A 10 -12.17 10.87 -0.38
N THR A 11 -10.98 11.44 -0.26
CA THR A 11 -10.31 12.19 -1.33
C THR A 11 -9.23 11.31 -1.96
N THR A 12 -9.25 11.16 -3.29
CA THR A 12 -8.15 10.51 -4.02
C THR A 12 -6.94 11.44 -3.99
N VAL A 13 -5.82 10.96 -3.47
CA VAL A 13 -4.58 11.74 -3.31
C VAL A 13 -3.46 11.30 -4.25
N ALA A 14 -3.51 10.05 -4.72
CA ALA A 14 -2.56 9.54 -5.69
C ALA A 14 -3.17 8.37 -6.49
N GLY A 15 -2.56 8.07 -7.63
CA GLY A 15 -2.77 6.85 -8.38
C GLY A 15 -1.43 6.22 -8.68
N PHE A 16 -1.30 4.93 -8.38
CA PHE A 16 -0.12 4.15 -8.74
C PHE A 16 -0.13 3.82 -10.22
N GLY A 17 1.01 3.93 -10.87
CA GLY A 17 1.22 3.66 -12.28
C GLY A 17 2.39 2.73 -12.51
N GLY A 18 2.66 2.43 -13.78
CA GLY A 18 3.77 1.57 -14.15
C GLY A 18 3.38 0.54 -15.21
N ARG A 19 4.33 -0.34 -15.53
CA ARG A 19 4.10 -1.47 -16.41
C ARG A 19 3.61 -2.68 -15.59
N VAL A 20 2.58 -3.36 -16.08
CA VAL A 20 2.14 -4.62 -15.46
C VAL A 20 3.14 -5.72 -15.80
N VAL A 21 3.63 -6.41 -14.78
CA VAL A 21 4.59 -7.51 -14.88
C VAL A 21 4.16 -8.66 -13.97
N ASP A 22 4.58 -9.87 -14.26
CA ASP A 22 4.48 -11.00 -13.33
C ASP A 22 5.65 -11.02 -12.32
N GLY A 23 5.57 -11.87 -11.30
CA GLY A 23 6.59 -11.96 -10.25
C GLY A 23 7.96 -12.37 -10.78
N LYS A 24 8.02 -13.20 -11.83
CA LYS A 24 9.27 -13.59 -12.47
C LYS A 24 9.93 -12.39 -13.14
N GLU A 25 9.19 -11.67 -13.96
CA GLU A 25 9.65 -10.48 -14.65
C GLU A 25 10.05 -9.38 -13.64
N LEU A 26 9.26 -9.19 -12.56
CA LEU A 26 9.59 -8.26 -11.48
C LEU A 26 10.93 -8.60 -10.84
N GLY A 27 11.22 -9.89 -10.62
CA GLY A 27 12.50 -10.37 -10.08
C GLY A 27 13.71 -10.02 -10.97
N GLU A 28 13.49 -9.91 -12.27
CA GLU A 28 14.55 -9.57 -13.26
C GLU A 28 14.82 -8.05 -13.35
N LEU A 29 13.88 -7.20 -12.86
CA LEU A 29 14.00 -5.74 -12.96
C LEU A 29 14.93 -5.10 -11.92
N GLY A 30 15.42 -5.87 -10.96
CA GLY A 30 16.33 -5.40 -9.92
C GLY A 30 15.63 -4.79 -8.71
N GLU A 31 16.38 -4.68 -7.61
CA GLU A 31 15.86 -4.32 -6.29
C GLU A 31 15.20 -2.94 -6.26
N ALA A 32 15.80 -1.94 -6.90
CA ALA A 32 15.26 -0.58 -6.92
C ALA A 32 13.86 -0.48 -7.52
N VAL A 33 13.52 -1.33 -8.48
CA VAL A 33 12.16 -1.40 -9.06
C VAL A 33 11.24 -2.21 -8.15
N ARG A 34 11.72 -3.33 -7.63
CA ARG A 34 10.94 -4.21 -6.76
C ARG A 34 10.39 -3.51 -5.52
N ILE A 35 11.23 -2.73 -4.82
CA ILE A 35 10.83 -2.03 -3.59
C ILE A 35 9.79 -0.92 -3.82
N HIS A 36 9.56 -0.51 -5.06
CA HIS A 36 8.55 0.47 -5.45
C HIS A 36 7.38 -0.15 -6.23
N ALA A 37 7.38 -1.45 -6.44
CA ALA A 37 6.30 -2.11 -7.16
C ALA A 37 5.07 -2.26 -6.25
N LEU A 38 3.89 -2.14 -6.84
CA LEU A 38 2.61 -2.37 -6.17
C LEU A 38 1.98 -3.67 -6.65
N GLN A 39 1.66 -4.59 -5.74
CA GLN A 39 0.94 -5.80 -6.10
C GLN A 39 -0.54 -5.48 -6.41
N ILE A 40 -1.03 -5.93 -7.57
CA ILE A 40 -2.39 -5.64 -8.07
C ILE A 40 -3.25 -6.89 -8.32
N ASP A 41 -2.64 -8.07 -8.37
CA ASP A 41 -3.30 -9.38 -8.41
C ASP A 41 -2.35 -10.45 -7.87
N ASP A 42 -2.76 -11.73 -7.82
CA ASP A 42 -2.01 -12.84 -7.21
C ASP A 42 -0.55 -12.95 -7.69
N ASP A 43 -0.29 -12.73 -8.96
CA ASP A 43 1.06 -12.72 -9.55
C ASP A 43 1.21 -11.56 -10.56
N LEU A 44 0.60 -10.42 -10.26
CA LEU A 44 0.73 -9.22 -11.10
C LEU A 44 1.09 -8.00 -10.27
N PHE A 45 2.03 -7.23 -10.77
CA PHE A 45 2.58 -6.05 -10.13
C PHE A 45 2.61 -4.87 -11.08
N LEU A 46 2.40 -3.66 -10.57
CA LEU A 46 2.76 -2.43 -11.24
C LEU A 46 4.21 -2.10 -10.93
N ALA A 47 5.07 -2.14 -11.93
CA ALA A 47 6.49 -1.84 -11.81
C ALA A 47 6.77 -0.46 -12.41
N SER A 48 7.05 0.51 -11.56
CA SER A 48 7.58 1.82 -11.97
C SER A 48 9.08 1.74 -12.25
N THR A 49 9.55 2.58 -13.16
CA THR A 49 11.00 2.73 -13.44
C THR A 49 11.41 4.16 -13.22
N PRO A 50 12.68 4.42 -12.85
CA PRO A 50 13.17 5.79 -12.67
C PRO A 50 12.97 6.68 -13.91
N PRO A 51 12.59 7.98 -13.71
CA PRO A 51 12.28 8.59 -12.42
C PRO A 51 10.96 8.09 -11.84
N PHE A 52 10.97 7.73 -10.55
CA PHE A 52 9.77 7.24 -9.87
C PHE A 52 8.76 8.36 -9.65
N ASP A 53 7.46 7.99 -9.67
CA ASP A 53 6.37 8.91 -9.37
C ASP A 53 6.23 9.16 -7.86
N PRO A 54 5.64 10.29 -7.43
CA PRO A 54 5.41 10.55 -6.01
C PRO A 54 4.64 9.46 -5.27
N ALA A 55 3.74 8.75 -5.95
CA ALA A 55 2.98 7.62 -5.36
C ALA A 55 3.89 6.47 -4.91
N ASP A 56 4.99 6.22 -5.64
CA ASP A 56 5.92 5.14 -5.33
C ASP A 56 6.69 5.34 -4.01
N TYR A 57 6.61 6.54 -3.43
CA TYR A 57 7.24 6.90 -2.15
C TYR A 57 6.24 6.99 -0.99
N VAL A 58 5.05 6.44 -1.13
CA VAL A 58 4.08 6.39 -0.02
C VAL A 58 4.47 5.26 0.93
N ASN A 59 4.74 5.64 2.17
CA ASN A 59 5.22 4.72 3.19
C ASN A 59 4.11 3.89 3.83
N HIS A 60 4.50 2.77 4.41
CA HIS A 60 3.65 1.96 5.27
C HIS A 60 3.41 2.62 6.64
N SER A 61 2.20 2.44 7.18
CA SER A 61 1.90 2.61 8.59
C SER A 61 0.91 1.55 9.07
N CYS A 62 1.07 1.08 10.32
CA CYS A 62 0.10 0.20 10.97
C CYS A 62 -1.15 0.93 11.50
N ASP A 63 -1.14 2.28 11.44
CA ASP A 63 -2.29 3.15 11.74
C ASP A 63 -2.40 4.24 10.66
N PRO A 64 -2.76 3.84 9.43
CA PRO A 64 -2.69 4.70 8.26
C PRO A 64 -3.83 5.70 8.19
N ASN A 65 -3.65 6.76 7.40
CA ASN A 65 -4.70 7.73 7.04
C ASN A 65 -5.26 7.53 5.63
N CYS A 66 -4.65 6.66 4.84
CA CYS A 66 -5.11 6.31 3.49
C CYS A 66 -5.36 4.81 3.36
N GLY A 67 -6.21 4.46 2.41
CA GLY A 67 -6.48 3.10 1.97
C GLY A 67 -6.48 2.99 0.45
N ILE A 68 -6.66 1.78 -0.05
CA ILE A 68 -6.66 1.47 -1.48
C ILE A 68 -8.10 1.34 -1.98
N VAL A 69 -8.40 1.95 -3.11
CA VAL A 69 -9.68 1.79 -3.83
C VAL A 69 -9.40 1.21 -5.21
N GLY A 70 -10.14 0.17 -5.56
CA GLY A 70 -9.83 -0.65 -6.71
C GLY A 70 -8.52 -1.40 -6.49
N SER A 71 -7.53 -1.17 -7.33
CA SER A 71 -6.21 -1.78 -7.16
C SER A 71 -5.06 -0.76 -7.17
N VAL A 72 -5.36 0.52 -7.49
CA VAL A 72 -4.30 1.49 -7.79
C VAL A 72 -4.55 2.90 -7.24
N LEU A 73 -5.71 3.18 -6.63
CA LEU A 73 -5.99 4.52 -6.12
C LEU A 73 -5.74 4.60 -4.62
N LEU A 74 -4.95 5.58 -4.21
CA LEU A 74 -4.74 5.93 -2.81
C LEU A 74 -5.78 6.99 -2.42
N VAL A 75 -6.59 6.68 -1.40
CA VAL A 75 -7.71 7.51 -0.97
C VAL A 75 -7.66 7.73 0.54
N THR A 76 -7.90 8.95 1.00
CA THR A 76 -7.94 9.25 2.43
C THR A 76 -9.13 8.56 3.13
N MET A 77 -8.85 7.78 4.19
CA MET A 77 -9.88 7.12 5.01
C MET A 77 -10.50 8.07 6.04
N ARG A 78 -9.78 9.11 6.42
CA ARG A 78 -10.19 10.18 7.33
C ARG A 78 -9.72 11.53 6.81
N ALA A 79 -10.16 12.60 7.47
CA ALA A 79 -9.52 13.90 7.24
C ALA A 79 -8.03 13.85 7.64
N VAL A 80 -7.20 14.52 6.86
CA VAL A 80 -5.75 14.62 7.04
C VAL A 80 -5.39 16.07 7.19
N ASP A 81 -4.61 16.41 8.21
CA ASP A 81 -4.18 17.78 8.46
C ASP A 81 -2.95 18.16 7.60
N ALA A 82 -2.78 19.44 7.38
CA ALA A 82 -1.57 19.94 6.72
C ALA A 82 -0.32 19.51 7.50
N GLY A 83 0.66 18.96 6.81
CA GLY A 83 1.90 18.46 7.39
C GLY A 83 1.87 16.99 7.82
N GLU A 84 0.70 16.32 7.84
CA GLU A 84 0.65 14.88 8.07
C GLU A 84 1.28 14.10 6.90
N GLU A 85 1.95 13.00 7.21
CA GLU A 85 2.41 12.05 6.22
C GLU A 85 1.23 11.21 5.72
N LEU A 86 1.06 11.12 4.40
CA LEU A 86 0.12 10.21 3.76
C LEU A 86 0.75 8.81 3.73
N CYS A 87 0.08 7.84 4.31
CA CYS A 87 0.54 6.46 4.39
C CYS A 87 -0.64 5.48 4.31
N PHE A 88 -0.37 4.26 3.87
CA PHE A 88 -1.34 3.17 3.89
C PHE A 88 -0.71 1.91 4.53
N ASP A 89 -1.53 0.96 4.92
CA ASP A 89 -1.03 -0.33 5.40
C ASP A 89 -0.77 -1.24 4.19
N TYR A 90 0.45 -1.72 4.04
CA TYR A 90 0.83 -2.59 2.92
C TYR A 90 0.05 -3.91 2.91
N ALA A 91 -0.50 -4.33 4.05
CA ALA A 91 -1.47 -5.43 4.09
C ALA A 91 -2.70 -5.21 3.18
N MET A 92 -2.98 -3.97 2.74
CA MET A 92 -4.09 -3.68 1.82
C MET A 92 -3.79 -4.08 0.36
N THR A 93 -2.52 -4.33 0.03
CA THR A 93 -2.07 -4.67 -1.32
C THR A 93 -1.22 -5.92 -1.39
N ASP A 94 -0.36 -6.16 -0.41
CA ASP A 94 0.71 -7.14 -0.51
C ASP A 94 0.28 -8.50 0.03
N SER A 95 0.59 -9.55 -0.72
CA SER A 95 0.37 -10.93 -0.32
C SER A 95 1.57 -11.84 -0.62
N ASP A 96 2.72 -11.25 -0.94
CA ASP A 96 3.96 -11.94 -1.26
C ASP A 96 4.88 -12.02 -0.03
N ASP A 97 5.53 -13.16 0.18
CA ASP A 97 6.51 -13.36 1.26
C ASP A 97 7.76 -12.46 1.13
N TYR A 98 7.94 -11.83 -0.01
CA TYR A 98 9.05 -10.88 -0.27
C TYR A 98 8.96 -9.59 0.53
N ASP A 99 7.77 -9.23 1.02
CA ASP A 99 7.49 -7.92 1.62
C ASP A 99 7.58 -7.91 3.15
N MET A 100 8.33 -8.84 3.72
CA MET A 100 8.57 -8.87 5.16
C MET A 100 9.64 -7.85 5.57
N PHE A 101 9.28 -6.95 6.50
CA PHE A 101 10.22 -5.97 7.06
C PHE A 101 9.89 -5.59 8.51
N GLU A 102 10.90 -5.07 9.22
CA GLU A 102 10.72 -4.48 10.55
C GLU A 102 10.07 -3.10 10.44
N CYS A 103 8.88 -2.95 11.03
CA CYS A 103 8.12 -1.71 10.98
C CYS A 103 8.59 -0.72 12.05
N SER A 104 8.85 0.52 11.63
CA SER A 104 9.23 1.62 12.49
C SER A 104 8.21 2.77 12.50
N CYS A 105 6.92 2.51 12.22
CA CYS A 105 5.88 3.55 12.16
C CYS A 105 5.61 4.24 13.50
N ARG A 106 6.02 3.65 14.62
CA ARG A 106 5.93 4.19 15.99
C ARG A 106 4.51 4.54 16.45
N THR A 107 3.49 3.97 15.81
CA THR A 107 2.11 4.11 16.26
C THR A 107 1.81 3.10 17.37
N ASP A 108 0.79 3.36 18.19
CA ASP A 108 0.34 2.42 19.24
C ASP A 108 -0.14 1.07 18.64
N ARG A 109 -0.43 1.03 17.35
CA ARG A 109 -0.86 -0.16 16.61
C ARG A 109 0.27 -0.85 15.84
N CYS A 110 1.52 -0.40 16.05
CA CYS A 110 2.66 -0.96 15.32
C CYS A 110 2.78 -2.46 15.57
N ARG A 111 2.82 -3.23 14.49
CA ARG A 111 2.93 -4.70 14.55
C ARG A 111 4.37 -5.20 14.79
N GLY A 112 5.35 -4.30 14.72
CA GLY A 112 6.77 -4.63 14.82
C GLY A 112 7.32 -5.25 13.56
N VAL A 113 6.68 -6.28 13.01
CA VAL A 113 7.01 -6.90 11.72
C VAL A 113 5.79 -6.88 10.82
N VAL A 114 5.97 -6.47 9.58
CA VAL A 114 4.98 -6.52 8.50
C VAL A 114 5.33 -7.71 7.60
N THR A 115 4.33 -8.46 7.18
CA THR A 115 4.51 -9.66 6.35
C THR A 115 3.50 -9.71 5.23
N GLY A 116 3.78 -10.46 4.17
CA GLY A 116 2.84 -10.74 3.09
C GLY A 116 1.59 -11.56 3.49
N ASP A 117 1.53 -12.03 4.73
CA ASP A 117 0.37 -12.73 5.30
C ASP A 117 -0.53 -11.84 6.17
N ASP A 118 -0.16 -10.59 6.40
CA ASP A 118 -0.90 -9.69 7.29
C ASP A 118 -2.34 -9.44 6.84
N TRP A 119 -2.61 -9.46 5.54
CA TRP A 119 -3.97 -9.33 4.98
C TRP A 119 -4.94 -10.43 5.46
N LYS A 120 -4.45 -11.57 5.98
CA LYS A 120 -5.25 -12.68 6.52
C LYS A 120 -5.68 -12.45 7.97
N ARG A 121 -5.14 -11.45 8.64
CA ARG A 121 -5.40 -11.19 10.07
C ARG A 121 -6.81 -10.65 10.26
N PRO A 122 -7.67 -11.32 11.06
CA PRO A 122 -9.08 -10.92 11.21
C PRO A 122 -9.26 -9.47 11.65
N GLU A 123 -8.39 -8.99 12.55
CA GLU A 123 -8.46 -7.60 13.04
C GLU A 123 -8.11 -6.57 11.98
N LEU A 124 -7.30 -6.92 10.97
CA LEU A 124 -7.01 -6.04 9.84
C LEU A 124 -8.11 -6.13 8.79
N CYS A 125 -8.64 -7.34 8.53
CA CYS A 125 -9.78 -7.52 7.62
C CYS A 125 -10.99 -6.71 8.07
N GLU A 126 -11.29 -6.69 9.37
CA GLU A 126 -12.38 -5.89 9.92
C GLU A 126 -12.08 -4.39 9.83
N ARG A 127 -10.88 -3.96 10.21
CA ARG A 127 -10.48 -2.55 10.25
C ARG A 127 -10.46 -1.90 8.89
N TYR A 128 -9.98 -2.62 7.88
CA TYR A 128 -9.77 -2.10 6.53
C TYR A 128 -10.80 -2.60 5.53
N ALA A 129 -11.97 -3.04 5.99
CA ALA A 129 -13.05 -3.48 5.11
C ALA A 129 -13.40 -2.38 4.09
N GLY A 130 -13.33 -2.72 2.79
CA GLY A 130 -13.55 -1.77 1.69
C GLY A 130 -12.34 -0.92 1.29
N TRP A 131 -11.16 -1.16 1.89
CA TRP A 131 -9.91 -0.45 1.60
C TRP A 131 -8.78 -1.37 1.10
N TYR A 132 -9.09 -2.62 0.85
CA TYR A 132 -8.18 -3.57 0.23
C TYR A 132 -8.18 -3.45 -1.29
N SER A 133 -7.07 -3.81 -1.92
CA SER A 133 -7.04 -4.03 -3.36
C SER A 133 -8.07 -5.07 -3.77
N THR A 134 -8.64 -4.93 -4.96
CA THR A 134 -9.75 -5.77 -5.44
C THR A 134 -9.44 -7.27 -5.38
N TYR A 135 -8.20 -7.68 -5.62
CA TYR A 135 -7.83 -9.10 -5.58
C TYR A 135 -7.83 -9.64 -4.15
N LEU A 136 -7.35 -8.87 -3.16
CA LEU A 136 -7.40 -9.26 -1.76
C LEU A 136 -8.83 -9.27 -1.21
N GLU A 137 -9.66 -8.30 -1.60
CA GLU A 137 -11.08 -8.34 -1.25
C GLU A 137 -11.79 -9.63 -1.71
N ARG A 138 -11.42 -10.15 -2.89
CA ARG A 138 -11.95 -11.44 -3.38
C ARG A 138 -11.48 -12.62 -2.55
N ARG A 139 -10.28 -12.56 -1.97
CA ARG A 139 -9.69 -13.63 -1.15
C ARG A 139 -10.16 -13.60 0.31
N ILE A 140 -10.47 -12.42 0.84
CA ILE A 140 -10.96 -12.23 2.23
C ILE A 140 -12.43 -12.69 2.36
N ARG A 141 -13.23 -12.62 1.30
CA ARG A 141 -14.64 -13.09 1.26
C ARG A 141 -14.73 -14.62 1.31
#